data_7b44a8e1d9d5389764422337e3e44e2f
#
_entry.id   7b44a8e1d9d5389764422337e3e44e2f
#
_cell.length_a   1.000
_cell.length_b   1.000
_cell.length_c   1.000
_cell.angle_alpha   90.00
_cell.angle_beta   90.00
_cell.angle_gamma   90.00
#
_symmetry.space_group_name_H-M   'P 1'
#
loop_
_entity.id
_entity.type
_entity.pdbx_description
1 polymer ?
#
loop_
_entity_poly.entity_id
_entity_poly.type
_entity_poly.pdbx_seq_one_letter_code
_entity_poly.pdbx_strand_id
1 'polypeptide(L)'
;MAAVTGGKAARGLSRASLAIHQPPTDLDGGLGGKLGEVRFQFNPDQLRLSRSAHWRTEPNVAYDRGAPPKFTGAEPASMEVEVFLDASGTPSSTAVQQQVELLLSCCEVTRQSIDAKAPSPPWVAFSWGSFSTVRLVAYVTSVSATYTLFSPSGVPLRATCSLSLTEIASATKRQNPTSGALSARRVHRAVAGDSLASLAWREYGDATRWRLIAEANGIDDPMRLRPGTELLLPSTTDTPETEGTS
;
A
#
# COMPACT_ATOMS: atom_id res chain seq x y z
N MET A 1 51.16 -14.14 -12.46
CA MET A 1 50.02 -14.88 -13.07
C MET A 1 49.08 -15.29 -11.97
N ALA A 2 47.98 -14.57 -11.80
CA ALA A 2 46.93 -14.90 -10.86
C ALA A 2 45.63 -15.03 -11.69
N ALA A 3 45.12 -16.24 -11.75
CA ALA A 3 43.88 -16.56 -12.47
C ALA A 3 42.69 -16.07 -11.65
N VAL A 4 41.95 -15.11 -12.19
CA VAL A 4 40.65 -14.69 -11.67
C VAL A 4 39.59 -15.68 -12.24
N THR A 5 39.24 -16.68 -11.47
CA THR A 5 38.05 -17.50 -11.69
C THR A 5 36.82 -16.84 -11.10
N GLY A 6 36.29 -15.89 -11.84
CA GLY A 6 34.96 -15.35 -11.57
C GLY A 6 33.88 -16.26 -12.11
N GLY A 7 33.49 -17.28 -11.35
CA GLY A 7 32.31 -18.12 -11.64
C GLY A 7 31.06 -17.26 -11.50
N LYS A 8 30.54 -16.74 -12.64
CA LYS A 8 29.25 -16.08 -12.74
C LYS A 8 28.18 -17.17 -12.56
N ALA A 9 27.68 -17.33 -11.33
CA ALA A 9 26.53 -18.19 -11.08
C ALA A 9 25.42 -17.75 -12.05
N ALA A 10 24.99 -18.65 -12.92
CA ALA A 10 23.84 -18.43 -13.79
C ALA A 10 22.65 -18.14 -12.87
N ARG A 11 22.20 -16.89 -12.85
CA ARG A 11 20.99 -16.49 -12.13
C ARG A 11 19.84 -17.24 -12.79
N GLY A 12 19.34 -18.28 -12.11
CA GLY A 12 18.17 -19.00 -12.56
C GLY A 12 17.02 -18.03 -12.78
N LEU A 13 16.19 -18.30 -13.79
CA LEU A 13 15.01 -17.50 -14.12
C LEU A 13 14.09 -17.39 -12.90
N SER A 14 13.89 -16.18 -12.37
CA SER A 14 12.92 -15.95 -11.31
C SER A 14 11.51 -16.16 -11.86
N ARG A 15 10.76 -17.04 -11.23
CA ARG A 15 9.37 -17.34 -11.61
C ARG A 15 8.40 -16.51 -10.75
N ALA A 16 7.31 -16.11 -11.38
CA ALA A 16 6.19 -15.50 -10.66
C ALA A 16 5.46 -16.55 -9.81
N SER A 17 4.89 -16.14 -8.70
CA SER A 17 4.06 -16.97 -7.84
C SER A 17 2.93 -16.17 -7.21
N LEU A 18 1.83 -16.88 -6.95
CA LEU A 18 0.66 -16.38 -6.21
C LEU A 18 0.49 -17.23 -4.96
N ALA A 19 0.85 -16.68 -3.82
CA ALA A 19 0.61 -17.30 -2.53
C ALA A 19 -0.79 -16.93 -2.02
N ILE A 20 -1.54 -17.93 -1.56
CA ILE A 20 -2.93 -17.81 -1.11
C ILE A 20 -2.94 -17.93 0.40
N HIS A 21 -3.57 -16.98 1.07
CA HIS A 21 -3.58 -16.86 2.51
C HIS A 21 -5.00 -16.74 3.07
N GLN A 22 -5.20 -17.17 4.31
CA GLN A 22 -6.40 -16.84 5.06
C GLN A 22 -6.53 -15.31 5.16
N PRO A 23 -7.77 -14.79 5.07
CA PRO A 23 -7.99 -13.39 5.40
C PRO A 23 -7.62 -13.17 6.88
N PRO A 24 -7.05 -12.01 7.24
CA PRO A 24 -6.78 -11.71 8.64
C PRO A 24 -8.08 -11.57 9.43
N THR A 25 -8.04 -11.94 10.69
CA THR A 25 -9.16 -11.74 11.63
C THR A 25 -9.26 -10.30 12.10
N ASP A 26 -8.13 -9.58 12.09
CA ASP A 26 -8.04 -8.17 12.50
C ASP A 26 -7.67 -7.28 11.31
N LEU A 27 -8.28 -6.10 11.22
CA LEU A 27 -8.05 -5.14 10.13
C LEU A 27 -6.61 -4.63 10.04
N ASP A 28 -5.87 -4.65 11.15
CA ASP A 28 -4.45 -4.29 11.23
C ASP A 28 -3.54 -5.53 11.06
N GLY A 29 -4.12 -6.71 10.86
CA GLY A 29 -3.42 -7.97 10.69
C GLY A 29 -2.71 -8.05 9.34
N GLY A 30 -1.51 -8.63 9.34
CA GLY A 30 -0.82 -9.05 8.12
C GLY A 30 -1.54 -10.21 7.44
N LEU A 31 -0.92 -10.78 6.41
CA LEU A 31 -1.41 -12.01 5.76
C LEU A 31 -1.59 -13.13 6.80
N GLY A 32 -2.75 -13.75 6.79
CA GLY A 32 -3.04 -14.92 7.61
C GLY A 32 -2.26 -16.17 7.19
N GLY A 33 -2.60 -17.33 7.78
CA GLY A 33 -1.96 -18.59 7.45
C GLY A 33 -2.01 -18.91 5.95
N LYS A 34 -0.93 -19.49 5.42
CA LYS A 34 -0.84 -19.87 4.01
C LYS A 34 -1.75 -21.08 3.74
N LEU A 35 -2.65 -20.94 2.75
CA LEU A 35 -3.55 -22.00 2.28
C LEU A 35 -2.94 -22.79 1.12
N GLY A 36 -2.21 -22.10 0.25
CA GLY A 36 -1.61 -22.70 -0.93
C GLY A 36 -0.72 -21.73 -1.69
N GLU A 37 -0.15 -22.22 -2.79
CA GLU A 37 0.67 -21.42 -3.68
C GLU A 37 0.55 -21.97 -5.11
N VAL A 38 0.28 -21.08 -6.06
CA VAL A 38 0.40 -21.38 -7.48
C VAL A 38 1.71 -20.77 -7.96
N ARG A 39 2.66 -21.65 -8.33
CA ARG A 39 3.92 -21.22 -8.97
C ARG A 39 3.71 -21.24 -10.48
N PHE A 40 3.97 -20.12 -11.10
CA PHE A 40 3.80 -19.98 -12.53
C PHE A 40 4.88 -20.77 -13.24
N GLN A 41 4.43 -21.74 -14.02
CA GLN A 41 5.32 -22.58 -14.80
C GLN A 41 6.04 -21.76 -15.88
N PHE A 42 5.29 -20.81 -16.45
CA PHE A 42 5.77 -19.79 -17.38
C PHE A 42 5.50 -18.43 -16.75
N ASN A 43 6.47 -17.52 -16.88
CA ASN A 43 6.24 -16.15 -16.45
C ASN A 43 5.20 -15.49 -17.36
N PRO A 44 4.34 -14.62 -16.82
CA PRO A 44 3.39 -13.89 -17.64
C PRO A 44 4.10 -13.07 -18.72
N ASP A 45 3.57 -13.07 -19.93
CA ASP A 45 4.09 -12.24 -21.02
C ASP A 45 3.80 -10.77 -20.76
N GLN A 46 2.67 -10.48 -20.10
CA GLN A 46 2.21 -9.15 -19.75
C GLN A 46 1.72 -9.12 -18.31
N LEU A 47 2.05 -8.04 -17.62
CA LEU A 47 1.54 -7.69 -16.32
C LEU A 47 0.98 -6.28 -16.41
N ARG A 48 -0.34 -6.12 -16.30
CA ARG A 48 -0.97 -4.81 -16.31
C ARG A 48 -1.23 -4.37 -14.88
N LEU A 49 -0.62 -3.26 -14.50
CA LEU A 49 -0.83 -2.63 -13.19
C LEU A 49 -1.43 -1.24 -13.42
N SER A 50 -2.53 -0.93 -12.78
CA SER A 50 -3.20 0.37 -12.87
C SER A 50 -3.52 0.91 -11.49
N ARG A 51 -3.51 2.24 -11.37
CA ARG A 51 -3.90 2.97 -10.17
C ARG A 51 -4.54 4.29 -10.59
N SER A 52 -5.67 4.63 -9.98
CA SER A 52 -6.42 5.85 -10.25
C SER A 52 -6.34 6.81 -9.08
N ALA A 53 -6.40 8.11 -9.37
CA ALA A 53 -6.48 9.17 -8.39
C ALA A 53 -7.69 10.05 -8.69
N HIS A 54 -8.45 10.40 -7.66
CA HIS A 54 -9.62 11.26 -7.76
C HIS A 54 -9.26 12.70 -7.41
N TRP A 55 -9.67 13.60 -8.31
CA TRP A 55 -9.47 15.04 -8.17
C TRP A 55 -10.82 15.74 -8.30
N ARG A 56 -11.08 16.71 -7.44
CA ARG A 56 -12.26 17.55 -7.49
C ARG A 56 -11.86 18.97 -7.86
N THR A 57 -12.50 19.53 -8.89
CA THR A 57 -12.37 20.94 -9.24
C THR A 57 -13.64 21.66 -8.81
N GLU A 58 -13.52 22.67 -7.97
CA GLU A 58 -14.64 23.51 -7.57
C GLU A 58 -14.63 24.77 -8.45
N PRO A 59 -15.76 25.15 -9.07
CA PRO A 59 -15.84 26.40 -9.80
C PRO A 59 -15.66 27.56 -8.82
N ASN A 60 -14.68 28.42 -9.09
CA ASN A 60 -14.44 29.61 -8.28
C ASN A 60 -14.25 30.81 -9.19
N VAL A 61 -15.13 31.78 -9.04
CA VAL A 61 -15.16 32.99 -9.87
C VAL A 61 -13.92 33.89 -9.69
N ALA A 62 -13.15 33.68 -8.62
CA ALA A 62 -11.92 34.43 -8.34
C ALA A 62 -10.73 34.00 -9.21
N TYR A 63 -10.84 32.90 -9.95
CA TYR A 63 -9.77 32.40 -10.83
C TYR A 63 -10.21 32.40 -12.28
N ASP A 64 -9.49 33.15 -13.12
CA ASP A 64 -9.76 33.32 -14.54
C ASP A 64 -9.68 31.99 -15.34
N ARG A 65 -8.98 30.98 -14.82
CA ARG A 65 -8.78 29.65 -15.44
C ARG A 65 -9.30 28.49 -14.59
N GLY A 66 -10.23 28.76 -13.64
CA GLY A 66 -10.76 27.78 -12.70
C GLY A 66 -9.88 27.57 -11.47
N ALA A 67 -10.48 27.07 -10.38
CA ALA A 67 -9.76 26.76 -9.16
C ALA A 67 -8.79 25.57 -9.35
N PRO A 68 -7.66 25.52 -8.63
CA PRO A 68 -6.75 24.39 -8.68
C PRO A 68 -7.46 23.10 -8.22
N PRO A 69 -7.20 21.97 -8.88
CA PRO A 69 -7.83 20.71 -8.53
C PRO A 69 -7.39 20.26 -7.13
N LYS A 70 -8.35 19.83 -6.31
CA LYS A 70 -8.13 19.29 -4.97
C LYS A 70 -8.11 17.77 -5.03
N PHE A 71 -7.02 17.15 -4.53
CA PHE A 71 -6.94 15.70 -4.42
C PHE A 71 -7.96 15.20 -3.38
N THR A 72 -8.81 14.23 -3.78
CA THR A 72 -9.85 13.67 -2.91
C THR A 72 -9.56 12.23 -2.48
N GLY A 73 -8.68 11.52 -3.18
CA GLY A 73 -8.30 10.17 -2.83
C GLY A 73 -7.60 9.44 -3.96
N ALA A 74 -7.03 8.28 -3.65
CA ALA A 74 -6.50 7.34 -4.62
C ALA A 74 -7.23 6.01 -4.45
N GLU A 75 -7.49 5.32 -5.57
CA GLU A 75 -8.00 3.96 -5.56
C GLU A 75 -6.87 2.97 -5.29
N PRO A 76 -7.20 1.79 -4.71
CA PRO A 76 -6.27 0.67 -4.67
C PRO A 76 -5.75 0.33 -6.06
N ALA A 77 -4.51 -0.16 -6.15
CA ALA A 77 -3.99 -0.62 -7.42
C ALA A 77 -4.75 -1.87 -7.88
N SER A 78 -5.01 -1.98 -9.17
CA SER A 78 -5.50 -3.20 -9.79
C SER A 78 -4.41 -3.84 -10.64
N MET A 79 -4.39 -5.17 -10.66
CA MET A 79 -3.44 -5.97 -11.44
C MET A 79 -4.20 -7.00 -12.26
N GLU A 80 -3.88 -7.07 -13.55
CA GLU A 80 -4.35 -8.12 -14.43
C GLU A 80 -3.15 -8.98 -14.84
N VAL A 81 -3.29 -10.29 -14.70
CA VAL A 81 -2.24 -11.24 -15.05
C VAL A 81 -2.84 -12.49 -15.68
N GLU A 82 -2.18 -13.02 -16.70
CA GLU A 82 -2.51 -14.26 -17.35
C GLU A 82 -1.53 -15.35 -16.92
N VAL A 83 -2.06 -16.51 -16.52
CA VAL A 83 -1.31 -17.68 -16.08
C VAL A 83 -1.51 -18.80 -17.06
N PHE A 84 -0.42 -19.31 -17.61
CA PHE A 84 -0.44 -20.50 -18.47
C PHE A 84 0.00 -21.73 -17.68
N LEU A 85 -0.84 -22.77 -17.71
CA LEU A 85 -0.64 -24.04 -17.03
C LEU A 85 -0.56 -25.17 -18.06
N ASP A 86 0.47 -26.00 -17.99
CA ASP A 86 0.69 -27.11 -18.92
C ASP A 86 1.24 -28.35 -18.22
N ALA A 87 0.53 -29.44 -18.32
CA ALA A 87 0.95 -30.78 -17.88
C ALA A 87 0.96 -31.79 -19.03
N SER A 88 1.07 -31.35 -20.28
CA SER A 88 1.06 -32.22 -21.46
C SER A 88 2.17 -33.28 -21.47
N GLY A 89 3.28 -33.00 -20.77
CA GLY A 89 4.37 -33.98 -20.56
C GLY A 89 4.02 -35.13 -19.61
N THR A 90 2.90 -35.04 -18.87
CA THR A 90 2.45 -36.08 -17.92
C THR A 90 0.94 -36.26 -18.06
N PRO A 91 0.47 -37.03 -19.07
CA PRO A 91 -0.95 -37.11 -19.46
C PRO A 91 -1.92 -37.64 -18.39
N SER A 92 -1.41 -38.28 -17.36
CA SER A 92 -2.23 -38.74 -16.20
C SER A 92 -2.26 -37.73 -15.02
N SER A 93 -1.61 -36.59 -15.18
CA SER A 93 -1.52 -35.57 -14.11
C SER A 93 -2.80 -34.74 -13.99
N THR A 94 -3.34 -34.65 -12.79
CA THR A 94 -4.44 -33.73 -12.44
C THR A 94 -3.93 -32.37 -12.00
N ALA A 95 -2.65 -32.07 -12.20
CA ALA A 95 -2.02 -30.84 -11.67
C ALA A 95 -2.64 -29.55 -12.22
N VAL A 96 -3.01 -29.52 -13.50
CA VAL A 96 -3.68 -28.38 -14.12
C VAL A 96 -5.05 -28.14 -13.49
N GLN A 97 -5.84 -29.21 -13.35
CA GLN A 97 -7.16 -29.12 -12.71
C GLN A 97 -7.06 -28.60 -11.27
N GLN A 98 -6.14 -29.17 -10.47
CA GLN A 98 -5.95 -28.75 -9.08
C GLN A 98 -5.51 -27.30 -8.95
N GLN A 99 -4.65 -26.83 -9.85
CA GLN A 99 -4.22 -25.42 -9.83
C GLN A 99 -5.34 -24.47 -10.25
N VAL A 100 -6.16 -24.86 -11.24
CA VAL A 100 -7.33 -24.08 -11.64
C VAL A 100 -8.37 -24.04 -10.51
N GLU A 101 -8.67 -25.18 -9.86
CA GLU A 101 -9.57 -25.23 -8.71
C GLU A 101 -9.06 -24.34 -7.55
N LEU A 102 -7.76 -24.36 -7.28
CA LEU A 102 -7.16 -23.51 -6.28
C LEU A 102 -7.28 -22.02 -6.63
N LEU A 103 -7.14 -21.64 -7.90
CA LEU A 103 -7.34 -20.26 -8.34
C LEU A 103 -8.81 -19.84 -8.23
N LEU A 104 -9.75 -20.72 -8.63
CA LEU A 104 -11.19 -20.44 -8.52
C LEU A 104 -11.64 -20.28 -7.06
N SER A 105 -11.07 -21.09 -6.15
CA SER A 105 -11.35 -20.99 -4.71
C SER A 105 -10.95 -19.64 -4.09
N CYS A 106 -10.09 -18.86 -4.76
CA CYS A 106 -9.78 -17.51 -4.33
C CYS A 106 -10.95 -16.53 -4.42
N CYS A 107 -12.03 -16.90 -5.13
CA CYS A 107 -13.26 -16.13 -5.20
C CYS A 107 -14.34 -16.65 -4.23
N GLU A 108 -14.04 -17.68 -3.45
CA GLU A 108 -14.97 -18.30 -2.52
C GLU A 108 -14.62 -17.94 -1.06
N VAL A 109 -15.65 -17.83 -0.22
CA VAL A 109 -15.49 -17.52 1.21
C VAL A 109 -14.83 -18.69 1.93
N THR A 110 -13.81 -18.43 2.75
CA THR A 110 -13.12 -19.46 3.52
C THR A 110 -13.97 -19.91 4.73
N ARG A 111 -13.93 -21.20 5.08
CA ARG A 111 -14.64 -21.72 6.25
C ARG A 111 -14.19 -21.02 7.54
N GLN A 112 -12.88 -20.79 7.68
CA GLN A 112 -12.32 -20.11 8.85
C GLN A 112 -12.86 -18.67 8.99
N SER A 113 -13.07 -17.94 7.91
CA SER A 113 -13.66 -16.59 7.96
C SER A 113 -15.15 -16.61 8.34
N ILE A 114 -15.87 -17.65 7.94
CA ILE A 114 -17.27 -17.86 8.36
C ILE A 114 -17.31 -18.13 9.87
N ASP A 115 -16.47 -19.03 10.37
CA ASP A 115 -16.39 -19.37 11.80
C ASP A 115 -16.00 -18.15 12.65
N ALA A 116 -15.14 -17.27 12.11
CA ALA A 116 -14.75 -16.00 12.72
C ALA A 116 -15.84 -14.91 12.61
N LYS A 117 -17.03 -15.20 12.01
CA LYS A 117 -18.12 -14.25 11.77
C LYS A 117 -17.73 -13.02 10.92
N ALA A 118 -16.67 -13.15 10.13
CA ALA A 118 -16.20 -12.16 9.19
C ALA A 118 -15.97 -12.80 7.80
N PRO A 119 -17.06 -13.21 7.10
CA PRO A 119 -16.96 -13.93 5.84
C PRO A 119 -16.12 -13.17 4.81
N SER A 120 -15.06 -13.79 4.32
CA SER A 120 -14.16 -13.19 3.33
C SER A 120 -13.50 -14.29 2.48
N PRO A 121 -13.29 -14.02 1.19
CA PRO A 121 -12.41 -14.83 0.36
C PRO A 121 -10.95 -14.77 0.86
N PRO A 122 -10.10 -15.70 0.40
CA PRO A 122 -8.67 -15.64 0.68
C PRO A 122 -8.03 -14.35 0.20
N TRP A 123 -6.99 -13.94 0.89
CA TRP A 123 -6.08 -12.91 0.42
C TRP A 123 -4.95 -13.55 -0.36
N VAL A 124 -4.42 -12.85 -1.33
CA VAL A 124 -3.34 -13.35 -2.17
C VAL A 124 -2.13 -12.43 -2.14
N ALA A 125 -0.95 -13.02 -2.23
CA ALA A 125 0.29 -12.29 -2.39
C ALA A 125 0.94 -12.69 -3.72
N PHE A 126 0.88 -11.78 -4.69
CA PHE A 126 1.61 -11.94 -5.94
C PHE A 126 3.05 -11.51 -5.76
N SER A 127 4.00 -12.28 -6.27
CA SER A 127 5.41 -11.94 -6.25
C SER A 127 6.12 -12.43 -7.52
N TRP A 128 7.00 -11.59 -8.07
CA TRP A 128 7.84 -11.94 -9.20
C TRP A 128 9.23 -11.31 -9.06
N GLY A 129 10.23 -12.18 -8.89
CA GLY A 129 11.60 -11.75 -8.70
C GLY A 129 11.83 -10.95 -7.42
N SER A 130 12.82 -10.06 -7.48
CA SER A 130 13.20 -9.19 -6.35
C SER A 130 12.62 -7.78 -6.42
N PHE A 131 11.83 -7.47 -7.43
CA PHE A 131 11.26 -6.13 -7.62
C PHE A 131 10.11 -5.88 -6.65
N SER A 132 10.26 -4.90 -5.78
CA SER A 132 9.21 -4.50 -4.83
C SER A 132 7.94 -3.98 -5.51
N THR A 133 8.08 -3.42 -6.72
CA THR A 133 6.96 -2.92 -7.53
C THR A 133 6.03 -4.00 -8.04
N VAL A 134 6.49 -5.26 -8.05
CA VAL A 134 5.72 -6.42 -8.53
C VAL A 134 5.26 -7.31 -7.36
N ARG A 135 5.45 -6.85 -6.14
CA ARG A 135 4.92 -7.51 -4.95
C ARG A 135 3.61 -6.83 -4.53
N LEU A 136 2.50 -7.54 -4.69
CA LEU A 136 1.17 -7.03 -4.40
C LEU A 136 0.45 -7.97 -3.44
N VAL A 137 -0.05 -7.42 -2.33
CA VAL A 137 -1.03 -8.08 -1.47
C VAL A 137 -2.40 -7.62 -1.93
N ALA A 138 -3.26 -8.56 -2.29
CA ALA A 138 -4.50 -8.29 -2.99
C ALA A 138 -5.59 -9.31 -2.62
N TYR A 139 -6.80 -9.02 -3.02
CA TYR A 139 -7.86 -10.01 -3.17
C TYR A 139 -8.18 -10.22 -4.64
N VAL A 140 -8.69 -11.39 -4.97
CA VAL A 140 -9.07 -11.74 -6.34
C VAL A 140 -10.48 -11.23 -6.61
N THR A 141 -10.64 -10.45 -7.67
CA THR A 141 -11.94 -9.93 -8.09
C THR A 141 -12.58 -10.82 -9.15
N SER A 142 -11.76 -11.45 -10.00
CA SER A 142 -12.26 -12.41 -10.97
C SER A 142 -11.17 -13.41 -11.36
N VAL A 143 -11.61 -14.63 -11.65
CA VAL A 143 -10.82 -15.70 -12.25
C VAL A 143 -11.59 -16.24 -13.44
N SER A 144 -10.93 -16.31 -14.59
CA SER A 144 -11.44 -16.98 -15.78
C SER A 144 -10.45 -18.03 -16.22
N ALA A 145 -10.91 -19.27 -16.43
CA ALA A 145 -10.06 -20.38 -16.86
C ALA A 145 -10.59 -20.98 -18.17
N THR A 146 -9.70 -21.12 -19.15
CA THR A 146 -10.00 -21.73 -20.44
C THR A 146 -9.12 -22.97 -20.61
N TYR A 147 -9.73 -24.14 -20.66
CA TYR A 147 -9.02 -25.38 -20.95
C TYR A 147 -8.84 -25.55 -22.46
N THR A 148 -7.62 -25.81 -22.88
CA THR A 148 -7.25 -25.86 -24.32
C THR A 148 -6.75 -27.22 -24.78
N LEU A 149 -6.40 -28.12 -23.85
CA LEU A 149 -5.93 -29.48 -24.15
C LEU A 149 -6.43 -30.49 -23.14
N PHE A 150 -6.91 -31.62 -23.61
CA PHE A 150 -7.37 -32.72 -22.77
C PHE A 150 -6.66 -34.03 -23.15
N SER A 151 -6.52 -34.94 -22.19
CA SER A 151 -6.10 -36.30 -22.43
C SER A 151 -7.24 -37.10 -23.13
N PRO A 152 -6.93 -38.28 -23.71
CA PRO A 152 -7.99 -39.15 -24.22
C PRO A 152 -9.02 -39.60 -23.18
N SER A 153 -8.66 -39.57 -21.90
CA SER A 153 -9.57 -39.85 -20.77
C SER A 153 -10.38 -38.63 -20.28
N GLY A 154 -10.25 -37.46 -20.94
CA GLY A 154 -10.96 -36.25 -20.58
C GLY A 154 -10.31 -35.41 -19.48
N VAL A 155 -9.11 -35.77 -19.01
CA VAL A 155 -8.39 -34.97 -17.98
C VAL A 155 -7.78 -33.74 -18.66
N PRO A 156 -8.01 -32.51 -18.10
CA PRO A 156 -7.43 -31.29 -18.67
C PRO A 156 -5.92 -31.26 -18.45
N LEU A 157 -5.20 -31.07 -19.53
CA LEU A 157 -3.72 -31.03 -19.55
C LEU A 157 -3.16 -29.65 -19.76
N ARG A 158 -3.98 -28.70 -20.25
CA ARG A 158 -3.55 -27.32 -20.46
C ARG A 158 -4.70 -26.35 -20.20
N ALA A 159 -4.38 -25.26 -19.53
CA ALA A 159 -5.31 -24.17 -19.28
C ALA A 159 -4.61 -22.82 -19.34
N THR A 160 -5.36 -21.81 -19.74
CA THR A 160 -5.01 -20.40 -19.60
C THR A 160 -5.97 -19.77 -18.59
N CYS A 161 -5.45 -19.13 -17.57
CA CYS A 161 -6.24 -18.48 -16.52
C CYS A 161 -5.96 -16.98 -16.53
N SER A 162 -7.01 -16.16 -16.66
CA SER A 162 -6.93 -14.72 -16.49
C SER A 162 -7.38 -14.34 -15.08
N LEU A 163 -6.57 -13.56 -14.37
CA LEU A 163 -6.77 -13.16 -12.99
C LEU A 163 -6.85 -11.65 -12.91
N SER A 164 -7.87 -11.13 -12.23
CA SER A 164 -7.95 -9.72 -11.83
C SER A 164 -7.81 -9.62 -10.32
N LEU A 165 -6.84 -8.81 -9.89
CA LEU A 165 -6.48 -8.62 -8.49
C LEU A 165 -6.66 -7.15 -8.12
N THR A 166 -7.14 -6.88 -6.91
CA THR A 166 -7.20 -5.53 -6.35
C THR A 166 -6.38 -5.46 -5.08
N GLU A 167 -5.48 -4.48 -5.01
CA GLU A 167 -4.62 -4.23 -3.86
C GLU A 167 -5.45 -4.08 -2.60
N ILE A 168 -5.06 -4.78 -1.56
CA ILE A 168 -5.56 -4.50 -0.22
C ILE A 168 -4.73 -3.33 0.28
N ALA A 169 -5.36 -2.15 0.31
CA ALA A 169 -4.77 -1.01 0.96
C ALA A 169 -4.44 -1.44 2.40
N SER A 170 -3.14 -1.63 2.69
CA SER A 170 -2.75 -1.82 4.08
C SER A 170 -3.32 -0.62 4.82
N ALA A 171 -4.04 -0.88 5.91
CA ALA A 171 -4.45 0.15 6.85
C ALA A 171 -3.21 0.67 7.60
N THR A 172 -2.20 1.08 6.85
CA THR A 172 -1.28 2.08 7.36
C THR A 172 -2.21 3.23 7.69
N LYS A 173 -2.54 3.39 8.97
CA LYS A 173 -3.17 4.60 9.46
C LYS A 173 -2.40 5.73 8.80
N ARG A 174 -2.91 6.24 7.66
CA ARG A 174 -2.50 7.55 7.24
C ARG A 174 -2.86 8.36 8.45
N GLN A 175 -1.84 8.77 9.22
CA GLN A 175 -2.03 9.82 10.20
C GLN A 175 -2.89 10.83 9.48
N ASN A 176 -4.09 10.99 10.01
CA ASN A 176 -5.06 11.93 9.47
C ASN A 176 -4.27 13.21 9.15
N PRO A 177 -4.34 13.81 7.95
CA PRO A 177 -3.58 15.04 7.68
C PRO A 177 -3.85 16.14 8.71
N THR A 178 -4.90 16.00 9.52
CA THR A 178 -5.18 16.83 10.70
C THR A 178 -4.34 16.48 11.93
N SER A 179 -3.67 15.33 12.02
CA SER A 179 -2.85 14.96 13.19
C SER A 179 -1.36 14.84 12.89
N GLY A 180 -0.89 15.28 11.72
CA GLY A 180 0.51 15.16 11.34
C GLY A 180 0.89 15.70 9.96
N ALA A 181 -0.01 16.43 9.28
CA ALA A 181 0.44 17.30 8.23
C ALA A 181 1.43 18.26 8.87
N LEU A 182 2.66 18.13 8.48
CA LEU A 182 3.64 19.20 8.50
C LEU A 182 3.06 20.35 7.66
N SER A 183 2.03 21.04 8.20
CA SER A 183 1.66 22.35 7.72
C SER A 183 2.95 23.12 7.67
N ALA A 184 3.25 23.80 6.57
CA ALA A 184 4.53 24.39 6.27
C ALA A 184 5.15 25.01 7.53
N ARG A 185 6.00 24.25 8.21
CA ARG A 185 6.66 24.68 9.44
C ARG A 185 7.71 25.66 9.01
N ARG A 186 7.55 26.92 9.38
CA ARG A 186 8.64 27.88 9.28
C ARG A 186 9.69 27.51 10.31
N VAL A 187 10.93 27.41 9.87
CA VAL A 187 12.08 27.33 10.77
C VAL A 187 12.56 28.75 11.01
N HIS A 188 12.57 29.18 12.27
CA HIS A 188 13.13 30.47 12.70
C HIS A 188 14.42 30.21 13.47
N ARG A 189 15.47 30.91 13.11
CA ARG A 189 16.73 30.89 13.89
C ARG A 189 16.70 32.02 14.89
N ALA A 190 16.66 31.67 16.18
CA ALA A 190 16.61 32.65 17.27
C ALA A 190 17.79 33.60 17.22
N VAL A 191 17.54 34.88 17.32
CA VAL A 191 18.56 35.93 17.43
C VAL A 191 18.60 36.52 18.85
N ALA A 192 19.66 37.24 19.17
CA ALA A 192 19.80 37.87 20.47
C ALA A 192 18.63 38.86 20.69
N GLY A 193 17.90 38.68 21.79
CA GLY A 193 16.68 39.46 22.13
C GLY A 193 15.35 38.79 21.73
N ASP A 194 15.37 37.67 21.00
CA ASP A 194 14.16 36.90 20.75
C ASP A 194 13.71 36.17 22.03
N SER A 195 12.38 36.15 22.23
CA SER A 195 11.71 35.30 23.21
C SER A 195 10.60 34.50 22.52
N LEU A 196 10.19 33.37 23.09
CA LEU A 196 9.09 32.61 22.52
C LEU A 196 7.82 33.42 22.41
N ALA A 197 7.55 34.34 23.35
CA ALA A 197 6.41 35.24 23.32
C ALA A 197 6.50 36.26 22.18
N SER A 198 7.68 36.85 21.94
CA SER A 198 7.88 37.79 20.83
C SER A 198 7.78 37.10 19.46
N LEU A 199 8.25 35.87 19.36
CA LEU A 199 8.10 35.03 18.16
C LEU A 199 6.63 34.68 17.92
N ALA A 200 5.88 34.28 18.97
CA ALA A 200 4.46 33.96 18.88
C ALA A 200 3.65 35.19 18.44
N TRP A 201 3.96 36.38 18.98
CA TRP A 201 3.31 37.63 18.56
C TRP A 201 3.58 37.91 17.07
N ARG A 202 4.81 37.74 16.60
CA ARG A 202 5.21 38.01 15.22
C ARG A 202 4.58 37.03 14.21
N GLU A 203 4.46 35.77 14.59
CA GLU A 203 3.96 34.71 13.69
C GLU A 203 2.44 34.55 13.77
N TYR A 204 1.87 34.66 14.96
CA TYR A 204 0.45 34.38 15.22
C TYR A 204 -0.38 35.58 15.58
N GLY A 205 0.24 36.75 15.76
CA GLY A 205 -0.44 37.93 16.28
C GLY A 205 -0.87 37.86 17.77
N ASP A 206 -0.43 36.80 18.48
CA ASP A 206 -0.83 36.53 19.86
C ASP A 206 0.36 35.96 20.65
N ALA A 207 0.85 36.74 21.61
CA ALA A 207 1.99 36.37 22.45
C ALA A 207 1.68 35.17 23.37
N THR A 208 0.41 34.93 23.72
CA THR A 208 0.02 33.83 24.61
C THR A 208 0.25 32.45 23.99
N ARG A 209 0.36 32.38 22.68
CA ARG A 209 0.62 31.16 21.91
C ARG A 209 2.09 30.67 21.95
N TRP A 210 2.94 31.29 22.77
CA TRP A 210 4.31 30.85 22.95
C TRP A 210 4.44 29.38 23.37
N ARG A 211 3.42 28.84 24.05
CA ARG A 211 3.37 27.42 24.47
C ARG A 211 3.37 26.46 23.29
N LEU A 212 2.70 26.81 22.20
CA LEU A 212 2.72 25.97 20.97
C LEU A 212 4.13 25.84 20.40
N ILE A 213 4.91 26.94 20.44
CA ILE A 213 6.30 26.93 20.00
C ILE A 213 7.14 26.08 20.96
N ALA A 214 6.95 26.25 22.28
CA ALA A 214 7.68 25.50 23.29
C ALA A 214 7.47 23.98 23.15
N GLU A 215 6.21 23.55 23.06
CA GLU A 215 5.83 22.15 22.89
C GLU A 215 6.36 21.55 21.58
N ALA A 216 6.24 22.28 20.48
CA ALA A 216 6.73 21.81 19.18
C ALA A 216 8.25 21.61 19.11
N ASN A 217 9.00 22.27 20.02
CA ASN A 217 10.45 22.23 20.08
C ASN A 217 11.00 21.53 21.33
N GLY A 218 10.16 20.99 22.20
CA GLY A 218 10.55 20.33 23.44
C GLY A 218 11.30 21.28 24.40
N ILE A 219 10.87 22.55 24.49
CA ILE A 219 11.51 23.57 25.35
C ILE A 219 10.75 23.63 26.69
N ASP A 220 11.39 23.12 27.74
CA ASP A 220 10.83 23.14 29.10
C ASP A 220 10.97 24.51 29.78
N ASP A 221 12.03 25.27 29.48
CA ASP A 221 12.28 26.59 30.04
C ASP A 221 12.25 27.68 28.97
N PRO A 222 11.10 28.39 28.80
CA PRO A 222 10.94 29.42 27.77
C PRO A 222 11.83 30.65 27.97
N MET A 223 12.40 30.83 29.16
CA MET A 223 13.27 31.97 29.48
C MET A 223 14.73 31.71 29.07
N ARG A 224 15.07 30.47 28.69
CA ARG A 224 16.44 30.05 28.30
C ARG A 224 16.61 29.86 26.79
N LEU A 225 15.99 30.69 25.98
CA LEU A 225 16.20 30.63 24.54
C LEU A 225 17.60 31.12 24.16
N ARG A 226 18.43 30.25 23.62
CA ARG A 226 19.80 30.60 23.19
C ARG A 226 19.78 31.17 21.77
N PRO A 227 20.51 32.29 21.51
CA PRO A 227 20.72 32.75 20.14
C PRO A 227 21.34 31.66 19.27
N GLY A 228 20.83 31.50 18.03
CA GLY A 228 21.27 30.47 17.11
C GLY A 228 20.45 29.17 17.16
N THR A 229 19.55 28.99 18.13
CA THR A 229 18.65 27.84 18.19
C THR A 229 17.67 27.89 17.03
N GLU A 230 17.54 26.77 16.30
CA GLU A 230 16.51 26.61 15.26
C GLU A 230 15.20 26.18 15.90
N LEU A 231 14.16 26.96 15.68
CA LEU A 231 12.82 26.76 16.23
C LEU A 231 11.83 26.42 15.11
N LEU A 232 11.11 25.37 15.28
CA LEU A 232 9.94 25.04 14.45
C LEU A 232 8.75 25.89 14.92
N LEU A 233 8.17 26.68 13.99
CA LEU A 233 6.97 27.47 14.24
C LEU A 233 5.79 26.70 13.64
N PRO A 234 4.92 26.05 14.48
CA PRO A 234 3.74 25.32 14.00
C PRO A 234 2.70 26.29 13.41
N SER A 235 1.88 25.84 12.47
CA SER A 235 0.77 26.64 11.96
C SER A 235 -0.41 26.63 12.93
N THR A 236 -1.21 27.72 12.95
CA THR A 236 -2.34 27.91 13.87
C THR A 236 -3.54 26.97 13.65
N THR A 237 -3.52 26.17 12.60
CA THR A 237 -4.55 25.15 12.31
C THR A 237 -4.47 23.90 13.20
N ASP A 238 -3.44 23.77 14.05
CA ASP A 238 -3.16 22.57 14.84
C ASP A 238 -3.64 22.66 16.30
N THR A 239 -4.47 23.63 16.66
CA THR A 239 -4.97 23.77 18.04
C THR A 239 -6.29 23.00 18.19
N PRO A 240 -6.37 21.95 19.05
CA PRO A 240 -7.67 21.45 19.50
C PRO A 240 -8.34 22.55 20.34
N GLU A 241 -9.50 23.00 19.90
CA GLU A 241 -10.37 23.83 20.73
C GLU A 241 -10.75 23.04 21.98
N THR A 242 -10.18 23.42 23.12
CA THR A 242 -10.68 23.00 24.42
C THR A 242 -11.99 23.71 24.62
N GLU A 243 -13.12 23.03 24.36
CA GLU A 243 -14.43 23.48 24.79
C GLU A 243 -14.41 23.71 26.32
N GLY A 244 -14.44 24.98 26.70
CA GLY A 244 -14.66 25.37 28.07
C GLY A 244 -16.10 25.06 28.46
N THR A 245 -16.26 24.10 29.34
CA THR A 245 -17.51 23.84 30.06
C THR A 245 -17.74 24.99 31.07
N SER A 246 -18.81 25.71 30.87
CA SER A 246 -19.49 26.50 31.92
C SER A 246 -20.71 25.75 32.36
#